data_e4b5d9b53375f44dbe0268efe1abdd18
#
_entry.id   e4b5d9b53375f44dbe0268efe1abdd18
#
_cell.length_a   1.000
_cell.length_b   1.000
_cell.length_c   1.000
_cell.angle_alpha   90.00
_cell.angle_beta   90.00
_cell.angle_gamma   90.00
#
_symmetry.space_group_name_H-M   'P 1'
#
loop_
_entity.id
_entity.type
_entity.pdbx_description
1 polymer ?
#
loop_
_entity_poly.entity_id
_entity_poly.type
_entity_poly.pdbx_seq_one_letter_code
_entity_poly.pdbx_strand_id
1 'polypeptide(L)'
;MEFTVQEGKLWFLQTRNGKRTGTAMVKIAMDLLHEGMIDEKTAILRCEPQKLDELLHPVFDKLALSKAKVITQGLPASPGAACGQIVFHADDAEEWHDDGKKVIMVRIETSPEDLAGMSAAEDILTARGGMTSHAAVVARGMGKCCVSGAGSINVDYKTKTVEIEGVVYKEGDYISLNGTTGQVYAGQIETKAAELSGDFKELMDLCDKYTKMEIRTNADTPHDAKVARQFGAKGIGLTRTEHMFFDDQKIVAMREMILADSVEGREKALAKLLPYQKADFYGILKAMDGCHVNIRLLDPPLHEFVPHDKAGQETMANEMGVSVSEIKKRVNSLAENNPMLGHRGCRLGITFPEITAMQTRAILGAACQLKKEGFNPRPEIMVPLIGTVQELKQQKSIILATAKEVFAEYGVEVEFEVGTMIEIPRAALTAAKIAEEAQYFSFGTNDLTQMTFGYSRDDIASFLPAYMEKKILKVDPFQVLDQEGVGQLIKMAVENGRATRPNLRTGICGEHGGEPSSVKFCAKVGMNYASCSPFRVPIARLAAAQGAIEQD
;
A
#
# COMPACT_ATOMS: atom_id res chain seq x y z
N MET A 1 -20.83 -14.03 32.10
CA MET A 1 -21.32 -15.27 32.74
C MET A 1 -22.29 -14.86 33.83
N GLU A 2 -23.52 -15.36 33.79
CA GLU A 2 -24.51 -15.21 34.87
C GLU A 2 -24.54 -16.49 35.67
N PHE A 3 -24.56 -16.37 37.00
CA PHE A 3 -24.63 -17.54 37.87
C PHE A 3 -25.40 -17.22 39.15
N THR A 4 -25.90 -18.24 39.82
CA THR A 4 -26.47 -18.16 41.15
C THR A 4 -25.90 -19.27 42.03
N VAL A 5 -25.98 -19.06 43.33
CA VAL A 5 -25.63 -20.11 44.29
C VAL A 5 -26.91 -20.47 45.06
N GLN A 6 -27.29 -21.74 45.04
CA GLN A 6 -28.43 -22.27 45.77
C GLN A 6 -27.98 -23.53 46.52
N GLU A 7 -28.27 -23.59 47.81
CA GLU A 7 -27.90 -24.73 48.70
C GLU A 7 -26.40 -25.10 48.63
N GLY A 8 -25.54 -24.08 48.53
CA GLY A 8 -24.08 -24.26 48.43
C GLY A 8 -23.59 -24.74 47.07
N LYS A 9 -24.45 -24.87 46.06
CA LYS A 9 -24.11 -25.26 44.70
C LYS A 9 -24.13 -24.06 43.75
N LEU A 10 -23.10 -23.98 42.87
CA LEU A 10 -23.00 -22.99 41.81
C LEU A 10 -23.80 -23.44 40.61
N TRP A 11 -24.67 -22.57 40.13
CA TRP A 11 -25.48 -22.78 38.94
C TRP A 11 -25.18 -21.71 37.90
N PHE A 12 -24.69 -22.11 36.71
CA PHE A 12 -24.51 -21.20 35.60
C PHE A 12 -25.85 -21.02 34.86
N LEU A 13 -26.36 -19.80 34.83
CA LEU A 13 -27.62 -19.45 34.21
C LEU A 13 -27.42 -19.07 32.74
N GLN A 14 -26.37 -18.34 32.43
CA GLN A 14 -26.04 -17.94 31.07
C GLN A 14 -24.52 -17.73 30.89
N THR A 15 -24.00 -18.16 29.74
CA THR A 15 -22.66 -17.85 29.28
C THR A 15 -22.72 -17.08 27.96
N ARG A 16 -21.87 -16.10 27.79
CA ARG A 16 -21.69 -15.36 26.53
C ARG A 16 -20.21 -15.31 26.20
N ASN A 17 -19.90 -15.27 24.90
CA ASN A 17 -18.55 -15.01 24.45
C ASN A 17 -18.12 -13.59 24.87
N GLY A 18 -16.96 -13.47 25.49
CA GLY A 18 -16.39 -12.17 25.84
C GLY A 18 -16.02 -11.38 24.57
N LYS A 19 -16.51 -10.16 24.45
CA LYS A 19 -15.99 -9.21 23.48
C LYS A 19 -14.61 -8.77 23.94
N ARG A 20 -13.61 -8.78 23.02
CA ARG A 20 -12.22 -8.46 23.35
C ARG A 20 -11.70 -7.45 22.35
N THR A 21 -10.93 -6.48 22.85
CA THR A 21 -10.08 -5.62 22.02
C THR A 21 -8.89 -6.42 21.49
N GLY A 22 -8.21 -5.93 20.48
CA GLY A 22 -6.99 -6.54 19.95
C GLY A 22 -5.93 -6.79 21.03
N THR A 23 -5.69 -5.80 21.89
CA THR A 23 -4.76 -5.92 23.04
C THR A 23 -5.16 -7.03 24.00
N ALA A 24 -6.44 -7.08 24.40
CA ALA A 24 -6.92 -8.12 25.32
C ALA A 24 -6.86 -9.51 24.69
N MET A 25 -7.13 -9.62 23.39
CA MET A 25 -7.05 -10.88 22.65
C MET A 25 -5.65 -11.46 22.66
N VAL A 26 -4.65 -10.65 22.33
CA VAL A 26 -3.23 -11.06 22.33
C VAL A 26 -2.80 -11.43 23.75
N LYS A 27 -3.07 -10.57 24.73
CA LYS A 27 -2.73 -10.83 26.14
C LYS A 27 -3.29 -12.16 26.63
N ILE A 28 -4.58 -12.42 26.43
CA ILE A 28 -5.24 -13.65 26.88
C ILE A 28 -4.66 -14.89 26.18
N ALA A 29 -4.37 -14.80 24.87
CA ALA A 29 -3.77 -15.92 24.16
C ALA A 29 -2.38 -16.27 24.71
N MET A 30 -1.56 -15.24 24.98
CA MET A 30 -0.21 -15.43 25.51
C MET A 30 -0.22 -15.89 26.98
N ASP A 31 -1.09 -15.34 27.84
CA ASP A 31 -1.24 -15.80 29.22
C ASP A 31 -1.63 -17.29 29.30
N LEU A 32 -2.63 -17.70 28.48
CA LEU A 32 -3.04 -19.11 28.41
C LEU A 32 -1.94 -20.05 27.91
N LEU A 33 -1.10 -19.57 26.99
CA LEU A 33 0.09 -20.30 26.53
C LEU A 33 1.12 -20.44 27.66
N HIS A 34 1.45 -19.36 28.36
CA HIS A 34 2.41 -19.36 29.46
C HIS A 34 1.96 -20.20 30.66
N GLU A 35 0.64 -20.24 30.90
CA GLU A 35 0.04 -21.11 31.92
C GLU A 35 -0.02 -22.60 31.51
N GLY A 36 0.36 -22.92 30.27
CA GLY A 36 0.32 -24.29 29.72
C GLY A 36 -1.10 -24.80 29.44
N MET A 37 -2.10 -23.91 29.40
CA MET A 37 -3.49 -24.27 29.13
C MET A 37 -3.79 -24.54 27.63
N ILE A 38 -2.98 -23.94 26.77
CA ILE A 38 -3.05 -24.14 25.30
C ILE A 38 -1.63 -24.25 24.73
N ASP A 39 -1.52 -24.87 23.56
CA ASP A 39 -0.25 -24.90 22.82
C ASP A 39 -0.08 -23.68 21.88
N GLU A 40 1.10 -23.55 21.29
CA GLU A 40 1.47 -22.44 20.42
C GLU A 40 0.53 -22.34 19.20
N LYS A 41 0.19 -23.49 18.56
CA LYS A 41 -0.72 -23.51 17.40
C LYS A 41 -2.10 -23.00 17.79
N THR A 42 -2.62 -23.42 18.92
CA THR A 42 -3.91 -22.95 19.46
C THR A 42 -3.87 -21.45 19.80
N ALA A 43 -2.77 -20.94 20.37
CA ALA A 43 -2.62 -19.52 20.67
C ALA A 43 -2.70 -18.67 19.37
N ILE A 44 -1.98 -19.08 18.32
CA ILE A 44 -2.03 -18.44 17.00
C ILE A 44 -3.44 -18.48 16.39
N LEU A 45 -4.11 -19.64 16.41
CA LEU A 45 -5.44 -19.81 15.81
C LEU A 45 -6.55 -19.06 16.57
N ARG A 46 -6.38 -18.77 17.84
CA ARG A 46 -7.34 -17.99 18.65
C ARG A 46 -7.28 -16.48 18.42
N CYS A 47 -6.23 -16.00 17.78
CA CYS A 47 -6.10 -14.58 17.46
C CYS A 47 -6.79 -14.26 16.14
N GLU A 48 -7.66 -13.26 16.13
CA GLU A 48 -8.33 -12.76 14.93
C GLU A 48 -7.43 -11.71 14.25
N PRO A 49 -6.94 -11.97 13.00
CA PRO A 49 -5.96 -11.09 12.38
C PRO A 49 -6.42 -9.63 12.25
N GLN A 50 -7.70 -9.40 11.93
CA GLN A 50 -8.24 -8.05 11.78
C GLN A 50 -8.17 -7.22 13.06
N LYS A 51 -8.22 -7.87 14.23
CA LYS A 51 -8.13 -7.16 15.52
C LYS A 51 -6.72 -6.67 15.85
N LEU A 52 -5.70 -7.17 15.16
CA LEU A 52 -4.34 -6.65 15.32
C LEU A 52 -4.20 -5.22 14.81
N ASP A 53 -5.08 -4.79 13.91
CA ASP A 53 -5.09 -3.43 13.36
C ASP A 53 -5.10 -2.36 14.47
N GLU A 54 -5.87 -2.61 15.54
CA GLU A 54 -5.93 -1.74 16.73
C GLU A 54 -4.55 -1.55 17.42
N LEU A 55 -3.62 -2.48 17.24
CA LEU A 55 -2.30 -2.49 17.89
C LEU A 55 -1.21 -1.83 17.03
N LEU A 56 -1.51 -1.53 15.78
CA LEU A 56 -0.56 -1.06 14.78
C LEU A 56 -0.56 0.45 14.60
N HIS A 57 -1.48 1.12 15.25
CA HIS A 57 -1.64 2.56 15.18
C HIS A 57 -1.23 3.24 16.49
N PRO A 58 -0.84 4.51 16.45
CA PRO A 58 -0.58 5.29 17.66
C PRO A 58 -1.79 5.28 18.59
N VAL A 59 -1.54 5.32 19.89
CA VAL A 59 -2.57 5.39 20.94
C VAL A 59 -2.31 6.59 21.84
N PHE A 60 -3.34 7.13 22.47
CA PHE A 60 -3.16 8.17 23.46
C PHE A 60 -2.55 7.65 24.75
N ASP A 61 -1.74 8.49 25.42
CA ASP A 61 -1.35 8.24 26.81
C ASP A 61 -2.59 8.16 27.69
N LYS A 62 -2.71 7.09 28.48
CA LYS A 62 -3.90 6.81 29.29
C LYS A 62 -4.18 7.89 30.34
N LEU A 63 -3.14 8.48 30.93
CA LEU A 63 -3.31 9.53 31.94
C LEU A 63 -3.71 10.86 31.29
N ALA A 64 -3.13 11.19 30.14
CA ALA A 64 -3.52 12.36 29.38
C ALA A 64 -4.97 12.24 28.87
N LEU A 65 -5.34 11.08 28.34
CA LEU A 65 -6.70 10.80 27.84
C LEU A 65 -7.75 10.89 28.96
N SER A 66 -7.47 10.44 30.17
CA SER A 66 -8.41 10.47 31.29
C SER A 66 -8.82 11.89 31.72
N LYS A 67 -8.02 12.89 31.37
CA LYS A 67 -8.25 14.32 31.67
C LYS A 67 -8.84 15.08 30.47
N ALA A 68 -8.90 14.44 29.32
CA ALA A 68 -9.31 15.09 28.07
C ALA A 68 -10.83 15.21 27.98
N LYS A 69 -11.30 16.33 27.40
CA LYS A 69 -12.72 16.60 27.19
C LYS A 69 -13.12 16.16 25.78
N VAL A 70 -14.04 15.20 25.69
CA VAL A 70 -14.69 14.85 24.43
C VAL A 70 -15.56 16.03 23.98
N ILE A 71 -15.38 16.49 22.74
CA ILE A 71 -16.13 17.59 22.14
C ILE A 71 -17.12 17.14 21.08
N THR A 72 -16.91 15.98 20.47
CA THR A 72 -17.89 15.33 19.57
C THR A 72 -17.51 13.87 19.34
N GLN A 73 -18.39 13.14 18.64
CA GLN A 73 -18.18 11.76 18.24
C GLN A 73 -18.70 11.52 16.83
N GLY A 74 -17.90 10.81 16.02
CA GLY A 74 -18.27 10.29 14.71
C GLY A 74 -18.11 8.78 14.64
N LEU A 75 -18.05 8.25 13.42
CA LEU A 75 -17.78 6.84 13.16
C LEU A 75 -16.27 6.57 13.25
N PRO A 76 -15.86 5.45 13.87
CA PRO A 76 -14.46 5.01 13.92
C PRO A 76 -14.02 4.48 12.54
N ALA A 77 -13.74 5.38 11.61
CA ALA A 77 -13.57 5.05 10.20
C ALA A 77 -12.19 4.45 9.87
N SER A 78 -11.15 4.88 10.59
CA SER A 78 -9.82 4.27 10.54
C SER A 78 -9.18 4.36 11.94
N PRO A 79 -8.60 3.28 12.48
CA PRO A 79 -8.09 3.24 13.84
C PRO A 79 -6.87 4.15 14.04
N GLY A 80 -6.55 4.44 15.31
CA GLY A 80 -5.41 5.24 15.71
C GLY A 80 -5.77 6.41 16.59
N ALA A 81 -4.75 7.17 16.95
CA ALA A 81 -4.86 8.40 17.72
C ALA A 81 -3.87 9.43 17.16
N ALA A 82 -4.35 10.62 16.86
CA ALA A 82 -3.50 11.73 16.49
C ALA A 82 -3.93 13.04 17.11
N CYS A 83 -3.01 13.97 17.11
CA CYS A 83 -3.19 15.32 17.58
C CYS A 83 -2.54 16.27 16.59
N GLY A 84 -3.24 17.35 16.25
CA GLY A 84 -2.72 18.36 15.33
C GLY A 84 -3.55 19.63 15.34
N GLN A 85 -3.05 20.60 14.58
CA GLN A 85 -3.72 21.86 14.35
C GLN A 85 -4.78 21.69 13.23
N ILE A 86 -5.92 22.30 13.40
CA ILE A 86 -6.99 22.28 12.40
C ILE A 86 -6.56 22.99 11.14
N VAL A 87 -6.75 22.36 9.99
CA VAL A 87 -6.70 22.96 8.66
C VAL A 87 -7.95 22.56 7.86
N PHE A 88 -8.36 23.40 6.90
CA PHE A 88 -9.62 23.21 6.18
C PHE A 88 -9.44 22.91 4.69
N HIS A 89 -8.28 23.19 4.12
CA HIS A 89 -7.96 22.95 2.71
C HIS A 89 -6.75 22.04 2.55
N ALA A 90 -6.72 21.31 1.45
CA ALA A 90 -5.62 20.39 1.14
C ALA A 90 -4.28 21.14 1.04
N ASP A 91 -4.27 22.27 0.33
CA ASP A 91 -3.08 23.11 0.14
C ASP A 91 -2.53 23.63 1.50
N ASP A 92 -3.43 24.06 2.42
CA ASP A 92 -3.02 24.48 3.77
C ASP A 92 -2.40 23.32 4.57
N ALA A 93 -2.92 22.09 4.36
CA ALA A 93 -2.39 20.90 5.03
C ALA A 93 -0.96 20.58 4.55
N GLU A 94 -0.70 20.69 3.25
CA GLU A 94 0.61 20.48 2.66
C GLU A 94 1.60 21.56 3.11
N GLU A 95 1.25 22.86 3.00
CA GLU A 95 2.09 23.97 3.42
C GLU A 95 2.48 23.85 4.90
N TRP A 96 1.52 23.55 5.76
CA TRP A 96 1.80 23.46 7.19
C TRP A 96 2.60 22.21 7.56
N HIS A 97 2.40 21.12 6.84
CA HIS A 97 3.22 19.92 7.00
C HIS A 97 4.67 20.18 6.61
N ASP A 98 4.91 20.88 5.51
CA ASP A 98 6.25 21.24 5.04
C ASP A 98 6.95 22.20 6.01
N ASP A 99 6.18 23.05 6.70
CA ASP A 99 6.63 23.86 7.83
C ASP A 99 6.92 23.03 9.11
N GLY A 100 6.73 21.71 9.09
CA GLY A 100 6.95 20.82 10.22
C GLY A 100 5.85 20.84 11.27
N LYS A 101 4.67 21.36 10.94
CA LYS A 101 3.49 21.35 11.83
C LYS A 101 2.72 20.05 11.66
N LYS A 102 2.15 19.58 12.75
CA LYS A 102 1.19 18.46 12.74
C LYS A 102 -0.20 19.02 12.55
N VAL A 103 -0.89 18.58 11.51
CA VAL A 103 -2.21 19.11 11.14
C VAL A 103 -3.27 18.02 11.10
N ILE A 104 -4.50 18.40 11.41
CA ILE A 104 -5.70 17.58 11.23
C ILE A 104 -6.58 18.26 10.18
N MET A 105 -6.85 17.57 9.10
CA MET A 105 -7.71 18.07 8.04
C MET A 105 -9.19 17.89 8.40
N VAL A 106 -9.92 19.01 8.51
CA VAL A 106 -11.34 19.04 8.87
C VAL A 106 -12.16 19.43 7.65
N ARG A 107 -13.02 18.52 7.19
CA ARG A 107 -13.82 18.71 5.98
C ARG A 107 -15.31 18.41 6.24
N ILE A 108 -16.19 18.95 5.39
CA ILE A 108 -17.58 18.46 5.34
C ILE A 108 -17.56 17.02 4.81
N GLU A 109 -16.88 16.79 3.72
CA GLU A 109 -16.55 15.49 3.11
C GLU A 109 -15.29 15.66 2.27
N THR A 110 -14.56 14.57 1.98
CA THR A 110 -13.36 14.61 1.13
C THR A 110 -13.67 14.13 -0.28
N SER A 111 -12.89 14.64 -1.24
CA SER A 111 -12.91 14.28 -2.64
C SER A 111 -11.51 13.80 -3.10
N PRO A 112 -11.37 13.23 -4.31
CA PRO A 112 -10.06 12.86 -4.85
C PRO A 112 -9.05 14.01 -4.92
N GLU A 113 -9.53 15.25 -5.06
CA GLU A 113 -8.69 16.46 -5.08
C GLU A 113 -8.03 16.75 -3.71
N ASP A 114 -8.56 16.20 -2.63
CA ASP A 114 -8.01 16.36 -1.28
C ASP A 114 -6.88 15.37 -0.95
N LEU A 115 -6.51 14.47 -1.88
CA LEU A 115 -5.62 13.34 -1.62
C LEU A 115 -4.24 13.76 -1.10
N ALA A 116 -3.65 14.81 -1.67
CA ALA A 116 -2.35 15.33 -1.26
C ALA A 116 -2.40 15.91 0.16
N GLY A 117 -3.40 16.73 0.47
CA GLY A 117 -3.61 17.25 1.82
C GLY A 117 -3.96 16.17 2.84
N MET A 118 -4.72 15.13 2.45
CA MET A 118 -4.95 13.96 3.31
C MET A 118 -3.65 13.20 3.59
N SER A 119 -2.74 13.14 2.63
CA SER A 119 -1.43 12.54 2.81
C SER A 119 -0.52 13.36 3.73
N ALA A 120 -0.57 14.68 3.65
CA ALA A 120 0.19 15.60 4.49
C ALA A 120 -0.34 15.67 5.93
N ALA A 121 -1.66 15.61 6.12
CA ALA A 121 -2.29 15.65 7.45
C ALA A 121 -1.93 14.43 8.30
N GLU A 122 -1.85 14.60 9.63
CA GLU A 122 -1.73 13.48 10.57
C GLU A 122 -3.01 12.63 10.54
N ASP A 123 -4.20 13.27 10.50
CA ASP A 123 -5.52 12.63 10.56
C ASP A 123 -6.61 13.42 9.85
N ILE A 124 -7.75 12.77 9.65
CA ILE A 124 -8.89 13.33 8.93
C ILE A 124 -10.16 13.29 9.81
N LEU A 125 -10.87 14.42 9.89
CA LEU A 125 -12.18 14.56 10.51
C LEU A 125 -13.19 15.03 9.46
N THR A 126 -14.30 14.30 9.29
CA THR A 126 -15.37 14.74 8.37
C THR A 126 -16.73 14.84 9.06
N ALA A 127 -17.49 15.89 8.67
CA ALA A 127 -18.87 16.07 9.12
C ALA A 127 -19.81 15.00 8.54
N ARG A 128 -19.57 14.59 7.31
CA ARG A 128 -20.36 13.60 6.57
C ARG A 128 -19.49 12.42 6.14
N GLY A 129 -20.15 11.32 5.83
CA GLY A 129 -19.51 10.11 5.33
C GLY A 129 -19.70 8.92 6.27
N GLY A 130 -19.69 7.73 5.68
CA GLY A 130 -19.78 6.45 6.37
C GLY A 130 -18.44 5.72 6.37
N MET A 131 -18.45 4.47 6.82
CA MET A 131 -17.26 3.58 6.82
C MET A 131 -16.71 3.27 5.42
N THR A 132 -17.49 3.54 4.37
CA THR A 132 -17.12 3.35 2.96
C THR A 132 -16.96 4.68 2.22
N SER A 133 -16.97 5.82 2.92
CA SER A 133 -16.73 7.15 2.32
C SER A 133 -15.29 7.25 1.80
N HIS A 134 -15.06 8.18 0.88
CA HIS A 134 -13.73 8.48 0.36
C HIS A 134 -12.72 8.72 1.48
N ALA A 135 -13.06 9.58 2.48
CA ALA A 135 -12.19 9.82 3.64
C ALA A 135 -11.81 8.52 4.37
N ALA A 136 -12.78 7.65 4.65
CA ALA A 136 -12.58 6.42 5.38
C ALA A 136 -11.71 5.40 4.62
N VAL A 137 -11.93 5.25 3.33
CA VAL A 137 -11.19 4.30 2.48
C VAL A 137 -9.75 4.76 2.29
N VAL A 138 -9.56 6.02 1.94
CA VAL A 138 -8.23 6.61 1.70
C VAL A 138 -7.40 6.64 2.99
N ALA A 139 -7.97 7.10 4.11
CA ALA A 139 -7.26 7.15 5.38
C ALA A 139 -6.77 5.75 5.82
N ARG A 140 -7.60 4.72 5.67
CA ARG A 140 -7.19 3.33 5.94
C ARG A 140 -6.07 2.87 5.02
N GLY A 141 -6.14 3.22 3.74
CA GLY A 141 -5.07 2.91 2.79
C GLY A 141 -3.75 3.55 3.15
N MET A 142 -3.79 4.77 3.69
CA MET A 142 -2.62 5.52 4.14
C MET A 142 -2.16 5.17 5.58
N GLY A 143 -2.88 4.32 6.29
CA GLY A 143 -2.59 4.01 7.71
C GLY A 143 -2.83 5.19 8.65
N LYS A 144 -3.65 6.17 8.25
CA LYS A 144 -3.98 7.36 9.04
C LYS A 144 -5.28 7.16 9.79
N CYS A 145 -5.37 7.71 10.99
CA CYS A 145 -6.59 7.73 11.78
C CYS A 145 -7.67 8.56 11.06
N CYS A 146 -8.92 8.16 11.17
CA CYS A 146 -10.03 8.90 10.60
C CYS A 146 -11.30 8.79 11.47
N VAL A 147 -11.89 9.93 11.76
CA VAL A 147 -13.24 10.03 12.33
C VAL A 147 -14.15 10.61 11.27
N SER A 148 -15.11 9.83 10.80
CA SER A 148 -16.02 10.21 9.71
C SER A 148 -17.45 10.37 10.21
N GLY A 149 -18.23 11.24 9.54
CA GLY A 149 -19.64 11.40 9.85
C GLY A 149 -19.93 12.00 11.24
N ALA A 150 -19.08 12.89 11.73
CA ALA A 150 -19.32 13.66 12.95
C ALA A 150 -20.35 14.75 12.69
N GLY A 151 -21.63 14.38 12.60
CA GLY A 151 -22.73 15.24 12.15
C GLY A 151 -23.01 16.48 13.02
N SER A 152 -22.41 16.57 14.21
CA SER A 152 -22.51 17.75 15.10
C SER A 152 -21.49 18.84 14.75
N ILE A 153 -20.59 18.64 13.81
CA ILE A 153 -19.65 19.67 13.37
C ILE A 153 -20.20 20.45 12.18
N ASN A 154 -20.02 21.77 12.23
CA ASN A 154 -20.40 22.68 11.15
C ASN A 154 -19.17 23.44 10.65
N VAL A 155 -18.73 23.12 9.44
CA VAL A 155 -17.52 23.67 8.83
C VAL A 155 -17.85 24.87 7.96
N ASP A 156 -17.20 26.01 8.21
CA ASP A 156 -17.24 27.19 7.35
C ASP A 156 -15.84 27.45 6.75
N TYR A 157 -15.70 27.11 5.47
CA TYR A 157 -14.45 27.29 4.73
C TYR A 157 -14.06 28.76 4.51
N LYS A 158 -15.06 29.69 4.50
CA LYS A 158 -14.80 31.12 4.25
C LYS A 158 -14.14 31.79 5.45
N THR A 159 -14.63 31.45 6.64
CA THR A 159 -14.09 31.99 7.90
C THR A 159 -12.99 31.10 8.47
N LYS A 160 -12.71 29.94 7.82
CA LYS A 160 -11.77 28.94 8.31
C LYS A 160 -12.05 28.58 9.78
N THR A 161 -13.30 28.16 10.03
CA THR A 161 -13.77 27.78 11.38
C THR A 161 -14.61 26.51 11.34
N VAL A 162 -14.62 25.80 12.45
CA VAL A 162 -15.56 24.70 12.70
C VAL A 162 -16.28 24.92 14.03
N GLU A 163 -17.59 24.90 14.00
CA GLU A 163 -18.43 24.91 15.20
C GLU A 163 -18.69 23.45 15.62
N ILE A 164 -18.41 23.16 16.89
CA ILE A 164 -18.60 21.84 17.50
C ILE A 164 -19.39 22.04 18.79
N GLU A 165 -20.64 21.59 18.81
CA GLU A 165 -21.56 21.73 19.97
C GLU A 165 -21.62 23.15 20.57
N GLY A 166 -21.66 24.16 19.69
CA GLY A 166 -21.77 25.58 20.08
C GLY A 166 -20.43 26.24 20.43
N VAL A 167 -19.30 25.52 20.33
CA VAL A 167 -17.95 26.08 20.49
C VAL A 167 -17.30 26.22 19.14
N VAL A 168 -16.75 27.40 18.83
CA VAL A 168 -16.09 27.70 17.57
C VAL A 168 -14.59 27.47 17.72
N TYR A 169 -14.04 26.59 16.89
CA TYR A 169 -12.61 26.36 16.72
C TYR A 169 -12.15 26.99 15.41
N LYS A 170 -10.97 27.59 15.40
CA LYS A 170 -10.36 28.26 14.24
C LYS A 170 -9.25 27.41 13.66
N GLU A 171 -8.87 27.73 12.43
CA GLU A 171 -7.65 27.21 11.85
C GLU A 171 -6.45 27.46 12.79
N GLY A 172 -5.66 26.41 13.03
CA GLY A 172 -4.54 26.44 13.97
C GLY A 172 -4.87 26.03 15.41
N ASP A 173 -6.13 25.93 15.78
CA ASP A 173 -6.50 25.38 17.10
C ASP A 173 -6.20 23.86 17.14
N TYR A 174 -5.77 23.37 18.30
CA TYR A 174 -5.46 21.95 18.47
C TYR A 174 -6.69 21.11 18.80
N ILE A 175 -6.83 20.02 18.10
CA ILE A 175 -7.76 18.92 18.43
C ILE A 175 -7.02 17.58 18.40
N SER A 176 -7.62 16.58 19.02
CA SER A 176 -7.12 15.20 19.02
C SER A 176 -8.22 14.24 18.60
N LEU A 177 -7.90 13.29 17.72
CA LEU A 177 -8.83 12.30 17.20
C LEU A 177 -8.50 10.90 17.72
N ASN A 178 -9.51 10.15 18.12
CA ASN A 178 -9.44 8.73 18.41
C ASN A 178 -10.23 7.96 17.36
N GLY A 179 -9.58 7.51 16.32
CA GLY A 179 -10.20 6.76 15.22
C GLY A 179 -10.68 5.36 15.62
N THR A 180 -10.19 4.81 16.73
CA THR A 180 -10.64 3.52 17.27
C THR A 180 -12.00 3.63 17.95
N THR A 181 -12.30 4.77 18.60
CA THR A 181 -13.56 5.01 19.31
C THR A 181 -14.49 6.00 18.60
N GLY A 182 -13.99 6.72 17.60
CA GLY A 182 -14.71 7.81 16.92
C GLY A 182 -14.80 9.09 17.72
N GLN A 183 -14.09 9.22 18.84
CA GLN A 183 -14.15 10.40 19.72
C GLN A 183 -13.18 11.48 19.27
N VAL A 184 -13.63 12.73 19.38
CA VAL A 184 -12.84 13.94 19.14
C VAL A 184 -12.69 14.70 20.45
N TYR A 185 -11.49 15.16 20.73
CA TYR A 185 -11.14 15.83 21.98
C TYR A 185 -10.63 17.25 21.71
N ALA A 186 -10.91 18.15 22.64
CA ALA A 186 -10.34 19.49 22.63
C ALA A 186 -8.87 19.45 23.03
N GLY A 187 -8.05 20.23 22.32
CA GLY A 187 -6.65 20.44 22.65
C GLY A 187 -5.73 19.27 22.27
N GLN A 188 -4.52 19.34 22.81
CA GLN A 188 -3.43 18.43 22.50
C GLN A 188 -3.36 17.30 23.52
N ILE A 189 -3.45 16.06 23.06
CA ILE A 189 -3.26 14.86 23.88
C ILE A 189 -2.02 14.12 23.38
N GLU A 190 -1.11 13.78 24.27
CA GLU A 190 0.10 13.05 23.93
C GLU A 190 -0.22 11.67 23.38
N THR A 191 0.44 11.32 22.26
CA THR A 191 0.32 10.01 21.61
C THR A 191 1.58 9.19 21.82
N LYS A 192 1.41 7.86 21.85
CA LYS A 192 2.50 6.87 21.85
C LYS A 192 2.46 6.11 20.56
N ALA A 193 3.61 5.97 19.89
CA ALA A 193 3.74 5.19 18.66
C ALA A 193 3.38 3.71 18.93
N ALA A 194 2.91 3.03 17.88
CA ALA A 194 2.75 1.58 17.88
C ALA A 194 4.13 0.90 17.93
N GLU A 195 4.28 -0.07 18.81
CA GLU A 195 5.51 -0.84 18.93
C GLU A 195 5.21 -2.34 19.04
N LEU A 196 6.01 -3.16 18.34
CA LEU A 196 6.03 -4.59 18.54
C LEU A 196 6.79 -4.92 19.84
N SER A 197 6.10 -4.91 20.96
CA SER A 197 6.69 -5.19 22.27
C SER A 197 5.85 -6.17 23.08
N GLY A 198 6.47 -6.79 24.10
CA GLY A 198 5.78 -7.72 25.02
C GLY A 198 5.09 -8.88 24.29
N ASP A 199 3.88 -9.21 24.74
CA ASP A 199 3.08 -10.34 24.23
C ASP A 199 2.81 -10.25 22.72
N PHE A 200 2.70 -9.04 22.16
CA PHE A 200 2.48 -8.86 20.73
C PHE A 200 3.72 -9.27 19.92
N LYS A 201 4.91 -8.91 20.38
CA LYS A 201 6.16 -9.35 19.74
C LYS A 201 6.30 -10.86 19.80
N GLU A 202 6.03 -11.45 20.97
CA GLU A 202 6.11 -12.90 21.16
C GLU A 202 5.13 -13.65 20.26
N LEU A 203 3.88 -13.18 20.12
CA LEU A 203 2.92 -13.73 19.16
C LEU A 203 3.46 -13.67 17.74
N MET A 204 4.08 -12.54 17.34
CA MET A 204 4.65 -12.40 15.99
C MET A 204 5.85 -13.34 15.78
N ASP A 205 6.70 -13.52 16.77
CA ASP A 205 7.83 -14.47 16.71
C ASP A 205 7.32 -15.92 16.57
N LEU A 206 6.23 -16.27 17.26
CA LEU A 206 5.55 -17.56 17.08
C LEU A 206 4.97 -17.70 15.66
N CYS A 207 4.36 -16.67 15.11
CA CYS A 207 3.88 -16.70 13.73
C CYS A 207 5.00 -17.00 12.73
N ASP A 208 6.16 -16.37 12.89
CA ASP A 208 7.33 -16.62 12.02
C ASP A 208 7.85 -18.07 12.13
N LYS A 209 7.68 -18.73 13.27
CA LYS A 209 8.07 -20.14 13.49
C LYS A 209 7.20 -21.11 12.66
N TYR A 210 5.92 -20.80 12.48
CA TYR A 210 4.97 -21.69 11.82
C TYR A 210 4.71 -21.35 10.34
N THR A 211 5.01 -20.13 9.91
CA THR A 211 4.79 -19.75 8.50
C THR A 211 5.85 -20.35 7.58
N LYS A 212 5.41 -20.78 6.39
CA LYS A 212 6.29 -21.22 5.28
C LYS A 212 6.44 -20.14 4.21
N MET A 213 5.69 -19.06 4.33
CA MET A 213 5.60 -17.98 3.36
C MET A 213 6.16 -16.69 3.95
N GLU A 214 7.05 -16.02 3.22
CA GLU A 214 7.55 -14.70 3.62
C GLU A 214 6.45 -13.65 3.56
N ILE A 215 6.41 -12.75 4.55
CA ILE A 215 5.62 -11.53 4.43
C ILE A 215 6.55 -10.39 4.07
N ARG A 216 6.29 -9.79 2.91
CA ARG A 216 6.97 -8.63 2.36
C ARG A 216 6.07 -7.40 2.43
N THR A 217 6.62 -6.25 2.13
CA THR A 217 5.87 -5.00 2.10
C THR A 217 5.80 -4.38 0.70
N ASN A 218 4.77 -3.58 0.47
CA ASN A 218 4.73 -2.61 -0.62
C ASN A 218 5.28 -1.31 -0.05
N ALA A 219 6.38 -0.82 -0.59
CA ALA A 219 7.03 0.40 -0.11
C ALA A 219 7.70 1.15 -1.26
N ASP A 220 7.42 2.44 -1.36
CA ASP A 220 7.89 3.30 -2.44
C ASP A 220 8.91 4.32 -1.92
N THR A 221 9.09 4.41 -0.59
CA THR A 221 10.03 5.30 0.08
C THR A 221 10.95 4.56 1.07
N PRO A 222 12.14 5.11 1.37
CA PRO A 222 13.01 4.56 2.43
C PRO A 222 12.36 4.57 3.82
N HIS A 223 11.43 5.51 4.07
CA HIS A 223 10.68 5.60 5.32
C HIS A 223 9.75 4.38 5.48
N ASP A 224 8.91 4.12 4.48
CA ASP A 224 7.98 2.98 4.48
C ASP A 224 8.74 1.65 4.64
N ALA A 225 9.87 1.52 3.93
CA ALA A 225 10.74 0.36 4.03
C ALA A 225 11.23 0.13 5.47
N LYS A 226 11.64 1.19 6.18
CA LYS A 226 12.09 1.12 7.57
C LYS A 226 10.94 0.73 8.51
N VAL A 227 9.76 1.36 8.37
CA VAL A 227 8.57 1.06 9.16
C VAL A 227 8.18 -0.42 8.99
N ALA A 228 8.12 -0.89 7.75
CA ALA A 228 7.80 -2.29 7.47
C ALA A 228 8.80 -3.27 8.08
N ARG A 229 10.11 -2.93 8.06
CA ARG A 229 11.15 -3.73 8.72
C ARG A 229 10.92 -3.82 10.23
N GLN A 230 10.50 -2.73 10.87
CA GLN A 230 10.14 -2.74 12.30
C GLN A 230 8.96 -3.68 12.57
N PHE A 231 7.99 -3.76 11.67
CA PHE A 231 6.87 -4.71 11.75
C PHE A 231 7.22 -6.14 11.31
N GLY A 232 8.47 -6.40 10.93
CA GLY A 232 8.98 -7.74 10.63
C GLY A 232 8.88 -8.15 9.17
N ALA A 233 8.71 -7.21 8.24
CA ALA A 233 8.77 -7.50 6.81
C ALA A 233 10.12 -8.11 6.40
N LYS A 234 10.08 -9.17 5.59
CA LYS A 234 11.27 -9.93 5.14
C LYS A 234 11.81 -9.42 3.79
N GLY A 235 11.22 -8.38 3.23
CA GLY A 235 11.62 -7.77 1.96
C GLY A 235 10.55 -6.83 1.43
N ILE A 236 10.74 -6.36 0.21
CA ILE A 236 9.73 -5.61 -0.55
C ILE A 236 9.21 -6.50 -1.68
N GLY A 237 7.90 -6.65 -1.79
CA GLY A 237 7.23 -7.36 -2.87
C GLY A 237 6.75 -6.45 -4.00
N LEU A 238 6.68 -5.15 -3.75
CA LEU A 238 6.36 -4.14 -4.76
C LEU A 238 6.91 -2.76 -4.35
N THR A 239 7.74 -2.20 -5.21
CA THR A 239 8.04 -0.77 -5.27
C THR A 239 7.46 -0.23 -6.58
N ARG A 240 6.60 0.79 -6.48
CA ARG A 240 6.00 1.48 -7.63
C ARG A 240 6.88 2.65 -8.02
N THR A 241 7.54 2.57 -9.16
CA THR A 241 8.47 3.60 -9.61
C THR A 241 7.80 4.89 -10.05
N GLU A 242 6.54 4.82 -10.46
CA GLU A 242 5.74 5.99 -10.82
C GLU A 242 5.55 6.99 -9.67
N HIS A 243 5.40 6.51 -8.44
CA HIS A 243 5.22 7.38 -7.27
C HIS A 243 6.44 8.27 -7.00
N MET A 244 7.61 7.85 -7.48
CA MET A 244 8.85 8.61 -7.34
C MET A 244 8.93 9.84 -8.25
N PHE A 245 8.03 9.98 -9.24
CA PHE A 245 8.09 11.07 -10.22
C PHE A 245 7.22 12.29 -9.90
N PHE A 246 6.40 12.24 -8.86
CA PHE A 246 5.46 13.33 -8.54
C PHE A 246 6.04 14.45 -7.67
N ASP A 247 7.31 14.41 -7.34
CA ASP A 247 8.04 15.53 -6.73
C ASP A 247 8.28 16.65 -7.76
N ASP A 248 8.19 17.91 -7.36
CA ASP A 248 8.21 19.10 -8.25
C ASP A 248 9.34 19.12 -9.27
N GLN A 249 10.56 18.73 -8.86
CA GLN A 249 11.71 18.72 -9.77
C GLN A 249 11.70 17.51 -10.72
N LYS A 250 11.21 16.38 -10.25
CA LYS A 250 11.17 15.12 -11.00
C LYS A 250 10.06 15.14 -12.05
N ILE A 251 8.89 15.70 -11.70
CA ILE A 251 7.76 15.78 -12.61
C ILE A 251 8.07 16.65 -13.84
N VAL A 252 8.84 17.74 -13.69
CA VAL A 252 9.27 18.58 -14.82
C VAL A 252 10.13 17.78 -15.80
N ALA A 253 11.11 17.03 -15.32
CA ALA A 253 11.96 16.19 -16.18
C ALA A 253 11.16 15.04 -16.84
N MET A 254 10.16 14.46 -16.15
CA MET A 254 9.25 13.48 -16.73
C MET A 254 8.40 14.08 -17.85
N ARG A 255 7.88 15.29 -17.65
CA ARG A 255 7.14 16.05 -18.67
C ARG A 255 8.01 16.42 -19.88
N GLU A 256 9.27 16.79 -19.67
CA GLU A 256 10.25 16.99 -20.76
C GLU A 256 10.40 15.71 -21.62
N MET A 257 10.53 14.55 -20.97
CA MET A 257 10.61 13.26 -21.65
C MET A 257 9.35 12.99 -22.48
N ILE A 258 8.17 13.27 -21.93
CA ILE A 258 6.88 13.09 -22.60
C ILE A 258 6.73 14.01 -23.83
N LEU A 259 7.24 15.25 -23.75
CA LEU A 259 7.19 16.23 -24.84
C LEU A 259 8.21 15.97 -25.95
N ALA A 260 9.25 15.20 -25.68
CA ALA A 260 10.32 14.96 -26.63
C ALA A 260 9.83 14.14 -27.84
N ASP A 261 10.10 14.65 -29.04
CA ASP A 261 9.73 14.02 -30.31
C ASP A 261 10.82 13.06 -30.85
N SER A 262 12.02 13.08 -30.26
CA SER A 262 13.16 12.24 -30.68
C SER A 262 13.69 11.39 -29.53
N VAL A 263 14.42 10.31 -29.87
CA VAL A 263 15.11 9.46 -28.89
C VAL A 263 16.12 10.29 -28.10
N GLU A 264 16.93 11.11 -28.79
CA GLU A 264 17.95 11.96 -28.15
C GLU A 264 17.33 12.98 -27.18
N GLY A 265 16.16 13.50 -27.51
CA GLY A 265 15.39 14.39 -26.62
C GLY A 265 14.92 13.68 -25.37
N ARG A 266 14.38 12.46 -25.51
CA ARG A 266 13.96 11.62 -24.37
C ARG A 266 15.14 11.21 -23.51
N GLU A 267 16.26 10.79 -24.10
CA GLU A 267 17.48 10.43 -23.38
C GLU A 267 18.03 11.59 -22.54
N LYS A 268 17.99 12.82 -23.07
CA LYS A 268 18.39 14.03 -22.33
C LYS A 268 17.50 14.27 -21.10
N ALA A 269 16.20 14.11 -21.25
CA ALA A 269 15.27 14.26 -20.13
C ALA A 269 15.43 13.13 -19.10
N LEU A 270 15.57 11.88 -19.55
CA LEU A 270 15.81 10.73 -18.70
C LEU A 270 17.14 10.82 -17.94
N ALA A 271 18.18 11.43 -18.54
CA ALA A 271 19.45 11.69 -17.86
C ALA A 271 19.29 12.65 -16.65
N LYS A 272 18.29 13.54 -16.66
CA LYS A 272 17.94 14.38 -15.51
C LYS A 272 17.24 13.58 -14.40
N LEU A 273 16.41 12.58 -14.76
CA LEU A 273 15.69 11.71 -13.83
C LEU A 273 16.58 10.67 -13.16
N LEU A 274 17.59 10.17 -13.87
CA LEU A 274 18.45 9.09 -13.43
C LEU A 274 19.06 9.30 -12.02
N PRO A 275 19.68 10.46 -11.68
CA PRO A 275 20.24 10.66 -10.34
C PRO A 275 19.19 10.64 -9.23
N TYR A 276 18.00 11.14 -9.48
CA TYR A 276 16.90 11.14 -8.50
C TYR A 276 16.41 9.71 -8.24
N GLN A 277 16.07 8.96 -9.30
CA GLN A 277 15.65 7.56 -9.13
C GLN A 277 16.73 6.71 -8.49
N LYS A 278 18.00 6.91 -8.88
CA LYS A 278 19.12 6.21 -8.25
C LYS A 278 19.19 6.49 -6.75
N ALA A 279 18.97 7.74 -6.32
CA ALA A 279 18.96 8.11 -4.90
C ALA A 279 17.79 7.45 -4.15
N ASP A 280 16.60 7.41 -4.74
CA ASP A 280 15.43 6.75 -4.17
C ASP A 280 15.69 5.24 -3.99
N PHE A 281 16.19 4.56 -5.02
CA PHE A 281 16.54 3.13 -4.94
C PHE A 281 17.68 2.85 -3.97
N TYR A 282 18.68 3.71 -3.90
CA TYR A 282 19.75 3.60 -2.92
C TYR A 282 19.18 3.61 -1.48
N GLY A 283 18.28 4.55 -1.19
CA GLY A 283 17.65 4.64 0.14
C GLY A 283 16.82 3.42 0.50
N ILE A 284 16.01 2.92 -0.45
CA ILE A 284 15.17 1.74 -0.27
C ILE A 284 16.01 0.47 -0.09
N LEU A 285 16.96 0.21 -1.00
CA LEU A 285 17.84 -0.95 -0.94
C LEU A 285 18.69 -0.98 0.34
N LYS A 286 19.14 0.20 0.79
CA LYS A 286 19.88 0.34 2.06
C LYS A 286 19.01 0.01 3.27
N ALA A 287 17.76 0.49 3.30
CA ALA A 287 16.81 0.18 4.37
C ALA A 287 16.46 -1.32 4.42
N MET A 288 16.55 -2.00 3.29
CA MET A 288 16.26 -3.44 3.12
C MET A 288 17.53 -4.28 2.95
N ASP A 289 18.63 -3.89 3.54
CA ASP A 289 19.90 -4.64 3.43
C ASP A 289 19.73 -6.14 3.70
N GLY A 290 20.24 -6.96 2.80
CA GLY A 290 20.14 -8.42 2.84
C GLY A 290 18.79 -8.99 2.41
N CYS A 291 17.77 -8.16 2.18
CA CYS A 291 16.43 -8.58 1.78
C CYS A 291 16.18 -8.38 0.28
N HIS A 292 15.30 -9.19 -0.28
CA HIS A 292 14.82 -9.00 -1.64
C HIS A 292 13.99 -7.72 -1.78
N VAL A 293 14.25 -6.94 -2.80
CA VAL A 293 13.52 -5.72 -3.12
C VAL A 293 13.01 -5.78 -4.55
N ASN A 294 11.72 -6.00 -4.70
CA ASN A 294 11.05 -6.12 -5.98
C ASN A 294 10.63 -4.74 -6.48
N ILE A 295 11.24 -4.30 -7.59
CA ILE A 295 11.04 -2.97 -8.17
C ILE A 295 10.33 -3.14 -9.50
N ARG A 296 9.10 -2.63 -9.58
CA ARG A 296 8.32 -2.60 -10.80
C ARG A 296 8.79 -1.47 -11.71
N LEU A 297 9.12 -1.78 -12.95
CA LEU A 297 9.37 -0.76 -13.96
C LEU A 297 8.09 0.06 -14.21
N LEU A 298 8.26 1.22 -14.84
CA LEU A 298 7.17 2.18 -15.08
C LEU A 298 5.93 1.49 -15.66
N ASP A 299 4.80 1.64 -14.97
CA ASP A 299 3.55 0.95 -15.31
C ASP A 299 2.46 1.87 -15.87
N PRO A 300 2.14 3.05 -15.30
CA PRO A 300 1.04 3.86 -15.78
C PRO A 300 1.32 4.48 -17.15
N PRO A 301 0.26 4.83 -17.91
CA PRO A 301 0.40 5.52 -19.17
C PRO A 301 0.90 6.95 -18.98
N LEU A 302 1.58 7.50 -20.00
CA LEU A 302 2.23 8.81 -19.91
C LEU A 302 1.26 9.97 -19.66
N HIS A 303 -0.02 9.84 -19.99
CA HIS A 303 -1.00 10.89 -19.75
C HIS A 303 -1.23 11.17 -18.25
N GLU A 304 -0.95 10.24 -17.35
CA GLU A 304 -1.07 10.47 -15.90
C GLU A 304 -0.07 11.50 -15.36
N PHE A 305 1.03 11.75 -16.06
CA PHE A 305 2.05 12.71 -15.67
C PHE A 305 1.85 14.13 -16.21
N VAL A 306 0.81 14.33 -17.01
CA VAL A 306 0.53 15.62 -17.63
C VAL A 306 -0.80 16.20 -17.14
N PRO A 307 -0.90 17.55 -17.00
CA PRO A 307 -2.12 18.16 -16.49
C PRO A 307 -3.25 18.10 -17.53
N HIS A 308 -4.46 17.83 -17.05
CA HIS A 308 -5.67 17.76 -17.90
C HIS A 308 -6.48 19.05 -17.87
N ASP A 309 -6.33 19.87 -16.83
CA ASP A 309 -6.99 21.16 -16.70
C ASP A 309 -6.21 22.28 -17.40
N LYS A 310 -6.91 23.41 -17.66
CA LYS A 310 -6.33 24.53 -18.39
C LYS A 310 -5.22 25.24 -17.62
N ALA A 311 -5.38 25.39 -16.30
CA ALA A 311 -4.43 26.12 -15.46
C ALA A 311 -3.11 25.34 -15.36
N GLY A 312 -3.19 24.04 -15.12
CA GLY A 312 -2.03 23.15 -15.11
C GLY A 312 -1.30 23.11 -16.46
N GLN A 313 -2.04 23.13 -17.59
CA GLN A 313 -1.42 23.21 -18.93
C GLN A 313 -0.71 24.55 -19.17
N GLU A 314 -1.25 25.66 -18.68
CA GLU A 314 -0.61 26.98 -18.73
C GLU A 314 0.67 27.01 -17.86
N THR A 315 0.62 26.45 -16.66
CA THR A 315 1.78 26.30 -15.78
C THR A 315 2.87 25.46 -16.44
N MET A 316 2.52 24.28 -16.94
CA MET A 316 3.45 23.39 -17.62
C MET A 316 4.07 24.06 -18.86
N ALA A 317 3.30 24.80 -19.64
CA ALA A 317 3.80 25.54 -20.81
C ALA A 317 4.86 26.58 -20.41
N ASN A 318 4.62 27.31 -19.31
CA ASN A 318 5.57 28.28 -18.79
C ASN A 318 6.86 27.61 -18.26
N GLU A 319 6.74 26.52 -17.52
CA GLU A 319 7.89 25.75 -17.00
C GLU A 319 8.75 25.17 -18.12
N MET A 320 8.11 24.68 -19.16
CA MET A 320 8.77 24.02 -20.29
C MET A 320 9.25 25.00 -21.38
N GLY A 321 8.85 26.27 -21.32
CA GLY A 321 9.19 27.27 -22.33
C GLY A 321 8.59 27.01 -23.69
N VAL A 322 7.43 26.34 -23.75
CA VAL A 322 6.68 26.01 -24.97
C VAL A 322 5.30 26.67 -24.98
N SER A 323 4.60 26.63 -26.10
CA SER A 323 3.26 27.19 -26.16
C SER A 323 2.22 26.28 -25.51
N VAL A 324 1.17 26.87 -24.90
CA VAL A 324 0.02 26.12 -24.36
C VAL A 324 -0.63 25.25 -25.44
N SER A 325 -0.58 25.69 -26.69
CA SER A 325 -1.10 24.93 -27.85
C SER A 325 -0.32 23.62 -28.06
N GLU A 326 0.99 23.65 -27.89
CA GLU A 326 1.85 22.44 -27.98
C GLU A 326 1.54 21.48 -26.86
N ILE A 327 1.45 21.96 -25.59
CA ILE A 327 1.06 21.15 -24.45
C ILE A 327 -0.31 20.50 -24.72
N LYS A 328 -1.31 21.28 -25.09
CA LYS A 328 -2.64 20.78 -25.38
C LYS A 328 -2.66 19.74 -26.51
N LYS A 329 -1.90 19.97 -27.58
CA LYS A 329 -1.75 19.00 -28.66
C LYS A 329 -1.16 17.69 -28.18
N ARG A 330 -0.12 17.76 -27.35
CA ARG A 330 0.55 16.57 -26.79
C ARG A 330 -0.37 15.81 -25.83
N VAL A 331 -0.99 16.49 -24.87
CA VAL A 331 -1.97 15.90 -23.94
C VAL A 331 -3.08 15.18 -24.71
N ASN A 332 -3.66 15.85 -25.72
CA ASN A 332 -4.69 15.24 -26.57
C ASN A 332 -4.17 14.01 -27.33
N SER A 333 -2.90 14.00 -27.76
CA SER A 333 -2.31 12.85 -28.47
C SER A 333 -2.07 11.64 -27.56
N LEU A 334 -1.99 11.85 -26.25
CA LEU A 334 -1.83 10.80 -25.22
C LEU A 334 -3.17 10.30 -24.68
N ALA A 335 -4.27 11.01 -25.00
CA ALA A 335 -5.59 10.61 -24.53
C ALA A 335 -6.02 9.26 -25.13
N GLU A 336 -6.36 8.34 -24.27
CA GLU A 336 -6.84 7.00 -24.62
C GLU A 336 -8.28 6.81 -24.15
N ASN A 337 -9.09 6.07 -24.90
CA ASN A 337 -10.46 5.76 -24.49
C ASN A 337 -10.51 4.84 -23.27
N ASN A 338 -9.52 3.96 -23.14
CA ASN A 338 -9.36 3.07 -22.00
C ASN A 338 -7.86 2.96 -21.63
N PRO A 339 -7.34 3.88 -20.81
CA PRO A 339 -5.93 3.93 -20.46
C PRO A 339 -5.43 2.66 -19.76
N MET A 340 -6.28 2.00 -18.97
CA MET A 340 -5.93 0.77 -18.26
C MET A 340 -5.58 -0.39 -19.20
N LEU A 341 -6.14 -0.41 -20.41
CA LEU A 341 -5.87 -1.40 -21.46
C LEU A 341 -4.98 -0.87 -22.58
N GLY A 342 -4.48 0.35 -22.44
CA GLY A 342 -3.79 1.11 -23.47
C GLY A 342 -2.27 0.99 -23.45
N HIS A 343 -1.62 2.11 -23.75
CA HIS A 343 -0.17 2.25 -23.91
C HIS A 343 0.52 2.50 -22.56
N ARG A 344 0.69 1.45 -21.78
CA ARG A 344 1.29 1.44 -20.46
C ARG A 344 2.17 0.22 -20.24
N GLY A 345 2.89 0.17 -19.13
CA GLY A 345 3.68 -0.97 -18.69
C GLY A 345 4.73 -1.40 -19.71
N CYS A 346 4.84 -2.71 -19.95
CA CYS A 346 5.80 -3.24 -20.93
C CYS A 346 5.57 -2.70 -22.35
N ARG A 347 4.33 -2.34 -22.72
CA ARG A 347 4.02 -1.78 -24.03
C ARG A 347 4.72 -0.44 -24.21
N LEU A 348 4.74 0.39 -23.15
CA LEU A 348 5.48 1.65 -23.11
C LEU A 348 7.00 1.40 -23.18
N GLY A 349 7.52 0.43 -22.38
CA GLY A 349 8.94 0.06 -22.41
C GLY A 349 9.41 -0.57 -23.72
N ILE A 350 8.50 -1.14 -24.52
CA ILE A 350 8.81 -1.66 -25.85
C ILE A 350 8.92 -0.51 -26.87
N THR A 351 8.02 0.46 -26.81
CA THR A 351 7.99 1.60 -27.75
C THR A 351 9.03 2.67 -27.39
N PHE A 352 9.37 2.80 -26.11
CA PHE A 352 10.39 3.72 -25.58
C PHE A 352 11.40 2.98 -24.71
N PRO A 353 12.28 2.15 -25.32
CA PRO A 353 13.21 1.26 -24.59
C PRO A 353 14.20 2.01 -23.70
N GLU A 354 14.47 3.27 -24.01
CA GLU A 354 15.32 4.16 -23.19
C GLU A 354 14.79 4.36 -21.76
N ILE A 355 13.47 4.27 -21.55
CA ILE A 355 12.87 4.33 -20.20
C ILE A 355 13.30 3.11 -19.37
N THR A 356 13.16 1.91 -19.95
CA THR A 356 13.59 0.65 -19.30
C THR A 356 15.09 0.66 -19.02
N ALA A 357 15.90 1.14 -19.96
CA ALA A 357 17.36 1.25 -19.79
C ALA A 357 17.71 2.22 -18.64
N MET A 358 17.08 3.40 -18.58
CA MET A 358 17.32 4.38 -17.53
C MET A 358 16.97 3.83 -16.16
N GLN A 359 15.78 3.22 -16.00
CA GLN A 359 15.36 2.65 -14.71
C GLN A 359 16.28 1.50 -14.27
N THR A 360 16.66 0.62 -15.18
CA THR A 360 17.63 -0.46 -14.91
C THR A 360 18.97 0.12 -14.45
N ARG A 361 19.46 1.16 -15.11
CA ARG A 361 20.71 1.85 -14.74
C ARG A 361 20.61 2.48 -13.34
N ALA A 362 19.49 3.07 -13.00
CA ALA A 362 19.24 3.64 -11.68
C ALA A 362 19.25 2.56 -10.58
N ILE A 363 18.51 1.46 -10.79
CA ILE A 363 18.40 0.35 -9.83
C ILE A 363 19.76 -0.31 -9.60
N LEU A 364 20.42 -0.74 -10.67
CA LEU A 364 21.68 -1.46 -10.56
C LEU A 364 22.84 -0.56 -10.18
N GLY A 365 22.82 0.72 -10.59
CA GLY A 365 23.81 1.71 -10.14
C GLY A 365 23.73 1.97 -8.64
N ALA A 366 22.53 2.06 -8.06
CA ALA A 366 22.31 2.14 -6.62
C ALA A 366 22.81 0.87 -5.90
N ALA A 367 22.47 -0.30 -6.44
CA ALA A 367 22.91 -1.58 -5.89
C ALA A 367 24.44 -1.75 -5.93
N CYS A 368 25.09 -1.40 -7.04
CA CYS A 368 26.54 -1.46 -7.16
C CYS A 368 27.24 -0.52 -6.16
N GLN A 369 26.70 0.68 -5.97
CA GLN A 369 27.21 1.62 -4.97
C GLN A 369 27.14 1.04 -3.57
N LEU A 370 25.97 0.51 -3.17
CA LEU A 370 25.77 -0.13 -1.86
C LEU A 370 26.69 -1.34 -1.67
N LYS A 371 26.88 -2.16 -2.70
CA LYS A 371 27.81 -3.30 -2.65
C LYS A 371 29.24 -2.85 -2.35
N LYS A 372 29.70 -1.76 -2.96
CA LYS A 372 31.03 -1.17 -2.66
C LYS A 372 31.12 -0.62 -1.24
N GLU A 373 30.01 -0.17 -0.66
CA GLU A 373 29.94 0.30 0.71
C GLU A 373 29.82 -0.84 1.75
N GLY A 374 29.78 -2.10 1.30
CA GLY A 374 29.75 -3.28 2.17
C GLY A 374 28.35 -3.80 2.50
N PHE A 375 27.30 -3.26 1.87
CA PHE A 375 25.93 -3.77 1.97
C PHE A 375 25.70 -4.96 1.04
N ASN A 376 24.60 -5.66 1.25
CA ASN A 376 24.17 -6.81 0.44
C ASN A 376 22.82 -6.55 -0.25
N PRO A 377 22.75 -5.63 -1.23
CA PRO A 377 21.52 -5.34 -1.94
C PRO A 377 21.08 -6.55 -2.78
N ARG A 378 19.77 -6.85 -2.78
CA ARG A 378 19.17 -7.95 -3.55
C ARG A 378 17.99 -7.44 -4.40
N PRO A 379 18.25 -6.65 -5.46
CA PRO A 379 17.19 -6.11 -6.31
C PRO A 379 16.55 -7.20 -7.17
N GLU A 380 15.25 -7.10 -7.34
CA GLU A 380 14.43 -7.85 -8.28
C GLU A 380 13.78 -6.84 -9.23
N ILE A 381 13.97 -7.01 -10.54
CA ILE A 381 13.41 -6.11 -11.56
C ILE A 381 12.16 -6.77 -12.15
N MET A 382 11.02 -6.11 -12.01
CA MET A 382 9.72 -6.63 -12.42
C MET A 382 9.19 -5.90 -13.65
N VAL A 383 8.93 -6.65 -14.72
CA VAL A 383 8.29 -6.14 -15.93
C VAL A 383 6.78 -6.24 -15.77
N PRO A 384 6.03 -5.10 -15.76
CA PRO A 384 4.58 -5.10 -15.62
C PRO A 384 3.84 -5.42 -16.91
N LEU A 385 2.58 -5.83 -16.79
CA LEU A 385 1.56 -5.85 -17.84
C LEU A 385 1.88 -6.75 -19.04
N ILE A 386 2.72 -7.77 -18.90
CA ILE A 386 3.00 -8.69 -20.01
C ILE A 386 1.79 -9.57 -20.31
N GLY A 387 1.52 -9.77 -21.59
CA GLY A 387 0.53 -10.75 -22.10
C GLY A 387 1.18 -11.90 -22.86
N THR A 388 2.45 -11.76 -23.26
CA THR A 388 3.20 -12.75 -24.02
C THR A 388 4.63 -12.90 -23.51
N VAL A 389 5.23 -14.08 -23.73
CA VAL A 389 6.64 -14.30 -23.40
C VAL A 389 7.58 -13.41 -24.24
N GLN A 390 7.17 -13.00 -25.43
CA GLN A 390 7.99 -12.16 -26.30
C GLN A 390 8.15 -10.74 -25.76
N GLU A 391 7.09 -10.18 -25.14
CA GLU A 391 7.16 -8.89 -24.45
C GLU A 391 8.20 -8.95 -23.30
N LEU A 392 8.15 -9.99 -22.48
CA LEU A 392 9.12 -10.18 -21.40
C LEU A 392 10.55 -10.36 -21.95
N LYS A 393 10.72 -11.16 -22.99
CA LYS A 393 12.00 -11.43 -23.62
C LYS A 393 12.65 -10.16 -24.16
N GLN A 394 11.87 -9.32 -24.82
CA GLN A 394 12.33 -8.04 -25.36
C GLN A 394 12.80 -7.11 -24.24
N GLN A 395 11.97 -6.93 -23.18
CA GLN A 395 12.33 -6.09 -22.03
C GLN A 395 13.54 -6.63 -21.27
N LYS A 396 13.58 -7.94 -21.03
CA LYS A 396 14.71 -8.60 -20.36
C LYS A 396 16.02 -8.41 -21.13
N SER A 397 15.99 -8.40 -22.46
CA SER A 397 17.19 -8.15 -23.27
C SER A 397 17.78 -6.76 -23.02
N ILE A 398 16.93 -5.73 -22.88
CA ILE A 398 17.37 -4.37 -22.54
C ILE A 398 17.96 -4.33 -21.12
N ILE A 399 17.26 -4.95 -20.15
CA ILE A 399 17.71 -5.01 -18.76
C ILE A 399 19.11 -5.66 -18.67
N LEU A 400 19.31 -6.81 -19.31
CA LEU A 400 20.58 -7.53 -19.28
C LEU A 400 21.71 -6.77 -20.00
N ALA A 401 21.42 -6.11 -21.13
CA ALA A 401 22.40 -5.29 -21.83
C ALA A 401 22.83 -4.10 -20.95
N THR A 402 21.88 -3.38 -20.36
CA THR A 402 22.15 -2.26 -19.45
C THR A 402 22.89 -2.71 -18.19
N ALA A 403 22.53 -3.86 -17.62
CA ALA A 403 23.24 -4.42 -16.46
C ALA A 403 24.72 -4.64 -16.74
N LYS A 404 25.05 -5.19 -17.90
CA LYS A 404 26.44 -5.40 -18.32
C LYS A 404 27.23 -4.09 -18.39
N GLU A 405 26.62 -3.03 -18.93
CA GLU A 405 27.24 -1.70 -18.98
C GLU A 405 27.47 -1.13 -17.57
N VAL A 406 26.45 -1.17 -16.72
CA VAL A 406 26.53 -0.66 -15.35
C VAL A 406 27.59 -1.41 -14.54
N PHE A 407 27.66 -2.73 -14.63
CA PHE A 407 28.66 -3.51 -13.92
C PHE A 407 30.09 -3.21 -14.40
N ALA A 408 30.28 -3.01 -15.70
CA ALA A 408 31.58 -2.57 -16.25
C ALA A 408 31.96 -1.17 -15.74
N GLU A 409 31.02 -0.24 -15.71
CA GLU A 409 31.21 1.13 -15.23
C GLU A 409 31.58 1.18 -13.74
N TYR A 410 30.85 0.41 -12.91
CA TYR A 410 31.11 0.35 -11.47
C TYR A 410 32.24 -0.61 -11.07
N GLY A 411 32.68 -1.49 -11.95
CA GLY A 411 33.70 -2.50 -11.63
C GLY A 411 33.28 -3.49 -10.54
N VAL A 412 31.98 -3.71 -10.38
CA VAL A 412 31.40 -4.66 -9.43
C VAL A 412 30.08 -5.21 -9.98
N GLU A 413 29.84 -6.49 -9.79
CA GLU A 413 28.59 -7.15 -10.15
C GLU A 413 27.71 -7.35 -8.92
N VAL A 414 26.40 -7.20 -9.10
CA VAL A 414 25.37 -7.46 -8.08
C VAL A 414 24.47 -8.56 -8.60
N GLU A 415 24.14 -9.52 -7.74
CA GLU A 415 23.10 -10.50 -8.07
C GLU A 415 21.74 -9.81 -8.13
N PHE A 416 21.01 -10.05 -9.21
CA PHE A 416 19.64 -9.54 -9.38
C PHE A 416 18.82 -10.55 -10.18
N GLU A 417 17.51 -10.44 -10.07
CA GLU A 417 16.57 -11.28 -10.80
C GLU A 417 15.65 -10.45 -11.67
N VAL A 418 15.25 -11.02 -12.80
CA VAL A 418 14.24 -10.44 -13.69
C VAL A 418 13.01 -11.32 -13.67
N GLY A 419 11.92 -10.75 -13.23
CA GLY A 419 10.62 -11.41 -13.20
C GLY A 419 9.53 -10.56 -13.82
N THR A 420 8.31 -10.97 -13.63
CA THR A 420 7.17 -10.28 -14.20
C THR A 420 5.96 -10.27 -13.27
N MET A 421 5.11 -9.27 -13.47
CA MET A 421 3.79 -9.25 -12.88
C MET A 421 2.83 -10.09 -13.72
N ILE A 422 2.15 -11.04 -13.08
CA ILE A 422 1.04 -11.79 -13.70
C ILE A 422 -0.25 -11.09 -13.28
N GLU A 423 -0.76 -10.30 -14.18
CA GLU A 423 -1.94 -9.44 -13.95
C GLU A 423 -2.92 -9.42 -15.12
N ILE A 424 -2.53 -10.04 -16.23
CA ILE A 424 -3.39 -10.26 -17.40
C ILE A 424 -3.82 -11.72 -17.43
N PRO A 425 -5.11 -12.04 -17.57
CA PRO A 425 -5.58 -13.44 -17.63
C PRO A 425 -4.82 -14.29 -18.66
N ARG A 426 -4.50 -13.73 -19.83
CA ARG A 426 -3.69 -14.41 -20.84
C ARG A 426 -2.30 -14.83 -20.31
N ALA A 427 -1.66 -13.98 -19.52
CA ALA A 427 -0.36 -14.30 -18.91
C ALA A 427 -0.49 -15.49 -17.95
N ALA A 428 -1.53 -15.52 -17.13
CA ALA A 428 -1.82 -16.65 -16.23
C ALA A 428 -2.03 -17.95 -17.00
N LEU A 429 -2.80 -17.92 -18.10
CA LEU A 429 -3.05 -19.06 -18.96
C LEU A 429 -1.80 -19.58 -19.69
N THR A 430 -0.84 -18.72 -20.00
CA THR A 430 0.40 -19.07 -20.71
C THR A 430 1.65 -19.05 -19.81
N ALA A 431 1.44 -19.18 -18.50
CA ALA A 431 2.49 -19.08 -17.49
C ALA A 431 3.67 -20.04 -17.69
N ALA A 432 3.43 -21.25 -18.22
CA ALA A 432 4.50 -22.18 -18.55
C ALA A 432 5.53 -21.57 -19.51
N LYS A 433 5.07 -20.90 -20.58
CA LYS A 433 5.97 -20.25 -21.55
C LYS A 433 6.66 -19.01 -20.96
N ILE A 434 5.94 -18.26 -20.13
CA ILE A 434 6.51 -17.07 -19.48
C ILE A 434 7.60 -17.46 -18.49
N ALA A 435 7.46 -18.59 -17.81
CA ALA A 435 8.45 -19.14 -16.88
C ALA A 435 9.76 -19.60 -17.54
N GLU A 436 9.81 -19.76 -18.87
CA GLU A 436 11.07 -19.98 -19.59
C GLU A 436 12.02 -18.78 -19.43
N GLU A 437 11.47 -17.56 -19.34
CA GLU A 437 12.21 -16.31 -19.23
C GLU A 437 12.18 -15.69 -17.83
N ALA A 438 11.04 -15.74 -17.15
CA ALA A 438 10.89 -15.15 -15.82
C ALA A 438 11.56 -15.98 -14.73
N GLN A 439 12.27 -15.32 -13.82
CA GLN A 439 12.87 -15.96 -12.65
C GLN A 439 11.91 -16.02 -11.46
N TYR A 440 10.89 -15.16 -11.45
CA TYR A 440 9.79 -15.16 -10.47
C TYR A 440 8.51 -14.56 -11.08
N PHE A 441 7.38 -14.87 -10.44
CA PHE A 441 6.08 -14.25 -10.72
C PHE A 441 5.60 -13.46 -9.50
N SER A 442 5.07 -12.27 -9.75
CA SER A 442 4.32 -11.50 -8.78
C SER A 442 2.89 -11.28 -9.30
N PHE A 443 1.89 -11.72 -8.56
CA PHE A 443 0.50 -11.56 -8.98
C PHE A 443 0.01 -10.16 -8.63
N GLY A 444 -0.28 -9.36 -9.67
CA GLY A 444 -0.93 -8.04 -9.58
C GLY A 444 -2.43 -8.23 -9.55
N THR A 445 -2.96 -8.55 -8.38
CA THR A 445 -4.36 -9.00 -8.24
C THR A 445 -5.39 -7.92 -8.48
N ASN A 446 -5.03 -6.64 -8.42
CA ASN A 446 -5.94 -5.55 -8.78
C ASN A 446 -6.32 -5.63 -10.26
N ASP A 447 -5.33 -5.61 -11.15
CA ASP A 447 -5.55 -5.72 -12.60
C ASP A 447 -6.08 -7.11 -13.00
N LEU A 448 -5.58 -8.17 -12.38
CA LEU A 448 -6.07 -9.53 -12.65
C LEU A 448 -7.55 -9.67 -12.29
N THR A 449 -8.00 -9.10 -11.17
CA THR A 449 -9.41 -9.06 -10.77
C THR A 449 -10.22 -8.22 -11.77
N GLN A 450 -9.75 -7.02 -12.09
CA GLN A 450 -10.39 -6.11 -13.03
C GLN A 450 -10.67 -6.79 -14.38
N MET A 451 -9.66 -7.45 -14.93
CA MET A 451 -9.77 -8.08 -16.24
C MET A 451 -10.54 -9.39 -16.22
N THR A 452 -10.53 -10.11 -15.10
CA THR A 452 -11.27 -11.37 -14.95
C THR A 452 -12.77 -11.13 -14.79
N PHE A 453 -13.16 -10.15 -13.97
CA PHE A 453 -14.56 -9.75 -13.82
C PHE A 453 -15.07 -8.85 -14.96
N GLY A 454 -14.18 -8.16 -15.66
CA GLY A 454 -14.57 -7.11 -16.58
C GLY A 454 -15.11 -5.87 -15.85
N TYR A 455 -14.68 -5.63 -14.62
CA TYR A 455 -15.05 -4.46 -13.81
C TYR A 455 -13.94 -3.42 -13.83
N SER A 456 -14.30 -2.15 -14.00
CA SER A 456 -13.37 -1.04 -13.74
C SER A 456 -13.27 -0.82 -12.24
N ARG A 457 -12.05 -0.84 -11.70
CA ARG A 457 -11.79 -0.56 -10.28
C ARG A 457 -12.26 0.86 -9.90
N ASP A 458 -12.11 1.80 -10.80
CA ASP A 458 -12.44 3.21 -10.57
C ASP A 458 -13.95 3.47 -10.65
N ASP A 459 -14.67 2.69 -11.48
CA ASP A 459 -16.11 2.89 -11.75
C ASP A 459 -17.04 1.93 -10.98
N ILE A 460 -16.49 0.91 -10.32
CA ILE A 460 -17.27 -0.15 -9.65
C ILE A 460 -18.21 0.43 -8.57
N ALA A 461 -17.85 1.56 -7.97
CA ALA A 461 -18.67 2.22 -6.95
C ALA A 461 -20.07 2.58 -7.44
N SER A 462 -20.28 2.72 -8.74
CA SER A 462 -21.56 3.02 -9.36
C SER A 462 -22.59 1.88 -9.24
N PHE A 463 -22.16 0.62 -9.14
CA PHE A 463 -23.05 -0.55 -9.10
C PHE A 463 -22.78 -1.53 -7.94
N LEU A 464 -21.57 -1.54 -7.37
CA LEU A 464 -21.19 -2.46 -6.29
C LEU A 464 -22.15 -2.44 -5.09
N PRO A 465 -22.63 -1.26 -4.59
CA PRO A 465 -23.58 -1.23 -3.47
C PRO A 465 -24.84 -2.03 -3.76
N ALA A 466 -25.38 -1.94 -4.97
CA ALA A 466 -26.58 -2.67 -5.38
C ALA A 466 -26.31 -4.20 -5.47
N TYR A 467 -25.12 -4.60 -5.91
CA TYR A 467 -24.71 -6.02 -5.95
C TYR A 467 -24.59 -6.61 -4.55
N MET A 468 -24.04 -5.82 -3.60
CA MET A 468 -23.91 -6.23 -2.19
C MET A 468 -25.30 -6.34 -1.52
N GLU A 469 -26.17 -5.35 -1.70
CA GLU A 469 -27.54 -5.35 -1.18
C GLU A 469 -28.34 -6.56 -1.68
N LYS A 470 -28.24 -6.84 -2.98
CA LYS A 470 -28.92 -7.96 -3.63
C LYS A 470 -28.23 -9.31 -3.39
N LYS A 471 -27.11 -9.33 -2.67
CA LYS A 471 -26.31 -10.53 -2.38
C LYS A 471 -25.80 -11.25 -3.63
N ILE A 472 -25.58 -10.51 -4.73
CA ILE A 472 -24.94 -11.03 -5.94
C ILE A 472 -23.46 -11.25 -5.67
N LEU A 473 -22.81 -10.30 -5.00
CA LEU A 473 -21.49 -10.44 -4.41
C LEU A 473 -21.62 -10.45 -2.88
N LYS A 474 -20.82 -11.28 -2.23
CA LYS A 474 -20.75 -11.34 -0.76
C LYS A 474 -19.80 -10.30 -0.18
N VAL A 475 -18.76 -9.99 -0.94
CA VAL A 475 -17.66 -9.07 -0.58
C VAL A 475 -17.21 -8.31 -1.84
N ASP A 476 -16.56 -7.19 -1.64
CA ASP A 476 -15.90 -6.47 -2.71
C ASP A 476 -14.71 -7.29 -3.25
N PRO A 477 -14.69 -7.67 -4.54
CA PRO A 477 -13.64 -8.51 -5.11
C PRO A 477 -12.28 -7.78 -5.23
N PHE A 478 -12.23 -6.45 -5.06
CA PHE A 478 -10.98 -5.70 -4.98
C PHE A 478 -10.41 -5.62 -3.56
N GLN A 479 -11.21 -5.93 -2.53
CA GLN A 479 -10.75 -6.00 -1.13
C GLN A 479 -10.43 -7.42 -0.70
N VAL A 480 -11.26 -8.39 -1.09
CA VAL A 480 -11.09 -9.82 -0.76
C VAL A 480 -10.95 -10.61 -2.05
N LEU A 481 -9.89 -11.38 -2.16
CA LEU A 481 -9.59 -12.15 -3.37
C LEU A 481 -10.74 -13.11 -3.73
N ASP A 482 -11.22 -12.98 -4.94
CA ASP A 482 -12.11 -13.97 -5.56
C ASP A 482 -11.35 -15.28 -5.78
N GLN A 483 -11.55 -16.24 -4.87
CA GLN A 483 -10.86 -17.53 -4.93
C GLN A 483 -11.46 -18.46 -6.00
N GLU A 484 -12.70 -18.19 -6.43
CA GLU A 484 -13.42 -19.02 -7.40
C GLU A 484 -12.97 -18.76 -8.85
N GLY A 485 -12.87 -17.50 -9.26
CA GLY A 485 -12.44 -17.11 -10.62
C GLY A 485 -10.97 -16.74 -10.67
N VAL A 486 -10.60 -15.61 -10.04
CA VAL A 486 -9.21 -15.11 -10.03
C VAL A 486 -8.26 -16.13 -9.38
N GLY A 487 -8.69 -16.76 -8.30
CA GLY A 487 -7.91 -17.78 -7.60
C GLY A 487 -7.58 -19.00 -8.47
N GLN A 488 -8.48 -19.41 -9.38
CA GLN A 488 -8.17 -20.47 -10.34
C GLN A 488 -7.06 -20.07 -11.31
N LEU A 489 -7.09 -18.83 -11.82
CA LEU A 489 -6.01 -18.32 -12.69
C LEU A 489 -4.66 -18.29 -11.97
N ILE A 490 -4.66 -17.84 -10.71
CA ILE A 490 -3.45 -17.83 -9.87
C ILE A 490 -2.91 -19.25 -9.69
N LYS A 491 -3.76 -20.19 -9.27
CA LYS A 491 -3.36 -21.60 -9.06
C LYS A 491 -2.79 -22.21 -10.32
N MET A 492 -3.47 -22.03 -11.44
CA MET A 492 -3.03 -22.53 -12.76
C MET A 492 -1.66 -21.94 -13.14
N ALA A 493 -1.47 -20.63 -12.92
CA ALA A 493 -0.21 -19.96 -13.25
C ALA A 493 0.95 -20.46 -12.37
N VAL A 494 0.73 -20.68 -11.07
CA VAL A 494 1.74 -21.25 -10.17
C VAL A 494 2.12 -22.67 -10.58
N GLU A 495 1.14 -23.53 -10.82
CA GLU A 495 1.35 -24.93 -11.21
C GLU A 495 2.10 -25.03 -12.55
N ASN A 496 1.60 -24.34 -13.57
CA ASN A 496 2.19 -24.36 -14.91
C ASN A 496 3.56 -23.69 -14.96
N GLY A 497 3.75 -22.60 -14.23
CA GLY A 497 5.05 -21.92 -14.12
C GLY A 497 6.09 -22.81 -13.48
N ARG A 498 5.76 -23.50 -12.38
CA ARG A 498 6.65 -24.44 -11.70
C ARG A 498 6.91 -25.73 -12.47
N ALA A 499 5.98 -26.15 -13.31
CA ALA A 499 6.23 -27.28 -14.23
C ALA A 499 7.36 -26.98 -15.20
N THR A 500 7.51 -25.73 -15.62
CA THR A 500 8.63 -25.28 -16.49
C THR A 500 9.88 -24.93 -15.69
N ARG A 501 9.73 -24.20 -14.58
CA ARG A 501 10.81 -23.77 -13.68
C ARG A 501 10.51 -24.22 -12.25
N PRO A 502 11.01 -25.38 -11.80
CA PRO A 502 10.68 -25.93 -10.48
C PRO A 502 10.96 -24.98 -9.30
N ASN A 503 11.98 -24.14 -9.40
CA ASN A 503 12.34 -23.17 -8.38
C ASN A 503 11.73 -21.79 -8.61
N LEU A 504 10.69 -21.68 -9.43
CA LEU A 504 10.01 -20.42 -9.68
C LEU A 504 9.41 -19.87 -8.38
N ARG A 505 9.92 -18.70 -7.95
CA ARG A 505 9.32 -17.99 -6.83
C ARG A 505 8.05 -17.30 -7.28
N THR A 506 7.03 -17.36 -6.43
CA THR A 506 5.73 -16.76 -6.70
C THR A 506 5.25 -15.99 -5.49
N GLY A 507 4.62 -14.85 -5.71
CA GLY A 507 4.05 -14.04 -4.64
C GLY A 507 2.93 -13.15 -5.13
N ILE A 508 2.26 -12.49 -4.19
CA ILE A 508 1.17 -11.55 -4.43
C ILE A 508 1.57 -10.15 -3.95
N CYS A 509 1.18 -9.11 -4.67
CA CYS A 509 1.49 -7.73 -4.31
C CYS A 509 0.31 -6.74 -4.44
N GLY A 510 -0.88 -7.21 -4.83
CA GLY A 510 -2.10 -6.39 -4.85
C GLY A 510 -2.66 -6.13 -3.45
N GLU A 511 -3.78 -5.42 -3.37
CA GLU A 511 -4.46 -5.09 -2.10
C GLU A 511 -4.78 -6.34 -1.25
N HIS A 512 -5.01 -7.47 -1.92
CA HIS A 512 -5.29 -8.76 -1.29
C HIS A 512 -4.13 -9.32 -0.45
N GLY A 513 -2.90 -8.85 -0.67
CA GLY A 513 -1.73 -9.31 0.08
C GLY A 513 -1.75 -8.97 1.58
N GLY A 514 -2.61 -8.05 2.00
CA GLY A 514 -2.85 -7.69 3.41
C GLY A 514 -4.18 -8.20 3.97
N GLU A 515 -5.01 -8.88 3.17
CA GLU A 515 -6.32 -9.41 3.59
C GLU A 515 -6.17 -10.86 4.06
N PRO A 516 -6.61 -11.19 5.30
CA PRO A 516 -6.30 -12.48 5.93
C PRO A 516 -6.75 -13.71 5.15
N SER A 517 -7.96 -13.74 4.59
CA SER A 517 -8.45 -14.91 3.84
C SER A 517 -7.70 -15.10 2.53
N SER A 518 -7.32 -14.01 1.89
CA SER A 518 -6.50 -13.98 0.67
C SER A 518 -5.07 -14.46 0.96
N VAL A 519 -4.48 -14.05 2.09
CA VAL A 519 -3.15 -14.53 2.52
C VAL A 519 -3.17 -16.03 2.82
N LYS A 520 -4.21 -16.53 3.49
CA LYS A 520 -4.40 -17.98 3.71
C LYS A 520 -4.52 -18.74 2.40
N PHE A 521 -5.23 -18.20 1.42
CA PHE A 521 -5.30 -18.77 0.08
C PHE A 521 -3.91 -18.83 -0.59
N CYS A 522 -3.11 -17.77 -0.50
CA CYS A 522 -1.74 -17.76 -1.02
C CYS A 522 -0.86 -18.84 -0.38
N ALA A 523 -0.97 -19.02 0.94
CA ALA A 523 -0.29 -20.10 1.65
C ALA A 523 -0.74 -21.48 1.14
N LYS A 524 -2.04 -21.68 0.93
CA LYS A 524 -2.63 -22.92 0.41
C LYS A 524 -2.16 -23.25 -1.01
N VAL A 525 -1.99 -22.27 -1.87
CA VAL A 525 -1.45 -22.43 -3.24
C VAL A 525 0.07 -22.65 -3.22
N GLY A 526 0.72 -22.45 -2.08
CA GLY A 526 2.15 -22.64 -1.91
C GLY A 526 2.99 -21.48 -2.47
N MET A 527 2.49 -20.25 -2.40
CA MET A 527 3.28 -19.08 -2.74
C MET A 527 4.46 -18.88 -1.79
N ASN A 528 5.52 -18.26 -2.28
CA ASN A 528 6.73 -17.98 -1.51
C ASN A 528 6.60 -16.71 -0.66
N TYR A 529 5.81 -15.72 -1.12
CA TYR A 529 5.58 -14.50 -0.36
C TYR A 529 4.21 -13.88 -0.61
N ALA A 530 3.75 -13.12 0.39
CA ALA A 530 2.66 -12.14 0.26
C ALA A 530 3.20 -10.76 0.61
N SER A 531 2.80 -9.74 -0.15
CA SER A 531 3.25 -8.36 0.03
C SER A 531 2.07 -7.43 0.26
N CYS A 532 2.18 -6.57 1.25
CA CYS A 532 1.12 -5.66 1.69
C CYS A 532 1.71 -4.32 2.17
N SER A 533 0.84 -3.34 2.44
CA SER A 533 1.28 -2.08 3.05
C SER A 533 1.98 -2.32 4.40
N PRO A 534 2.88 -1.43 4.85
CA PRO A 534 3.67 -1.63 6.06
C PRO A 534 2.84 -1.98 7.30
N PHE A 535 1.73 -1.29 7.52
CA PHE A 535 0.84 -1.52 8.68
C PHE A 535 0.05 -2.84 8.60
N ARG A 536 -0.03 -3.47 7.43
CA ARG A 536 -0.67 -4.79 7.26
C ARG A 536 0.28 -5.95 7.49
N VAL A 537 1.58 -5.72 7.59
CA VAL A 537 2.58 -6.78 7.76
C VAL A 537 2.29 -7.70 8.96
N PRO A 538 2.00 -7.23 10.19
CA PRO A 538 1.69 -8.12 11.30
C PRO A 538 0.40 -8.93 11.10
N ILE A 539 -0.62 -8.34 10.49
CA ILE A 539 -1.88 -9.02 10.15
C ILE A 539 -1.62 -10.17 9.18
N ALA A 540 -0.84 -9.89 8.13
CA ALA A 540 -0.47 -10.89 7.13
C ALA A 540 0.42 -12.01 7.71
N ARG A 541 1.34 -11.69 8.65
CA ARG A 541 2.16 -12.67 9.36
C ARG A 541 1.31 -13.65 10.15
N LEU A 542 0.32 -13.15 10.91
CA LEU A 542 -0.62 -13.99 11.65
C LEU A 542 -1.46 -14.85 10.69
N ALA A 543 -2.02 -14.26 9.64
CA ALA A 543 -2.83 -14.98 8.66
C ALA A 543 -2.04 -16.07 7.92
N ALA A 544 -0.77 -15.81 7.58
CA ALA A 544 0.11 -16.80 6.95
C ALA A 544 0.42 -17.97 7.87
N ALA A 545 0.70 -17.70 9.16
CA ALA A 545 0.92 -18.74 10.16
C ALA A 545 -0.34 -19.60 10.37
N GLN A 546 -1.51 -18.96 10.48
CA GLN A 546 -2.79 -19.68 10.54
C GLN A 546 -3.03 -20.56 9.31
N GLY A 547 -2.82 -20.00 8.11
CA GLY A 547 -2.97 -20.75 6.87
C GLY A 547 -2.01 -21.93 6.76
N ALA A 548 -0.82 -21.87 7.32
CA ALA A 548 0.12 -22.98 7.37
C ALA A 548 -0.35 -24.06 8.38
N ILE A 549 -0.80 -23.64 9.58
CA ILE A 549 -1.29 -24.55 10.62
C ILE A 549 -2.57 -25.30 10.20
N GLU A 550 -3.46 -24.63 9.48
CA GLU A 550 -4.71 -25.20 8.97
C GLU A 550 -4.49 -26.27 7.87
N GLN A 551 -3.29 -26.36 7.31
CA GLN A 551 -2.90 -27.34 6.28
C GLN A 551 -2.15 -28.56 6.83
N ASP A 552 -1.59 -28.45 8.04
CA ASP A 552 -0.93 -29.55 8.78
C ASP A 552 -1.96 -30.49 9.41
#